data_e20de4fad7b3a96e5e946b3ac7e2a5db
#
_entry.id   e20de4fad7b3a96e5e946b3ac7e2a5db
#
_cell.length_a   1.000
_cell.length_b   1.000
_cell.length_c   1.000
_cell.angle_alpha   90.00
_cell.angle_beta   90.00
_cell.angle_gamma   90.00
#
_symmetry.space_group_name_H-M   'P 1'
#
loop_
_entity.id
_entity.type
_entity.pdbx_description
1 polymer ?
#
loop_
_entity_poly.entity_id
_entity_poly.type
_entity_poly.pdbx_seq_one_letter_code
_entity_poly.pdbx_strand_id
1 'polypeptide(L)'
;TGVFTEPENLNYEDPAYATGVRVSMLDGQDSRLTSKDVVEAATNTGMLIAPLPQNEAEKVEILRGPNIKPCPSCPEYQPSLKLPVMLKTGDNVSTDDIMPAGAKVLPLRSNIPEISKFTLTRLDETFYDRCAATNFSGCFVVGGDNYGQGSSREHAALGPMYLGVRAIITKSFARIHKANLINYGIIPITFVNPADYDIINQDDVLEITNIEEALDTGCEFNIVVNGKTIKGTNDLAQRSRNILKQGGLA
;
A
#
# COMPACT_ATOMS: atom_id res chain seq x y z
N THR A 1 -19.16 -36.11 1.37
CA THR A 1 -19.08 -34.65 1.29
C THR A 1 -20.34 -34.05 1.87
N GLY A 2 -20.22 -33.42 3.03
CA GLY A 2 -21.32 -32.71 3.66
C GLY A 2 -21.58 -31.38 2.96
N VAL A 3 -22.83 -30.96 2.96
CA VAL A 3 -23.25 -29.61 2.50
C VAL A 3 -23.56 -28.81 3.76
N PHE A 4 -23.06 -27.59 3.82
CA PHE A 4 -23.41 -26.68 4.92
C PHE A 4 -24.90 -26.40 4.90
N THR A 5 -25.54 -26.52 6.05
CA THR A 5 -26.95 -26.15 6.18
C THR A 5 -27.13 -24.63 6.07
N GLU A 6 -28.33 -24.23 5.77
CA GLU A 6 -28.67 -22.85 5.47
C GLU A 6 -28.19 -21.87 6.54
N PRO A 7 -27.62 -20.72 6.13
CA PRO A 7 -27.09 -19.70 7.06
C PRO A 7 -28.13 -19.20 8.08
N GLU A 8 -29.40 -19.25 7.72
CA GLU A 8 -30.52 -18.82 8.57
C GLU A 8 -30.66 -19.62 9.86
N ASN A 9 -30.11 -20.83 9.89
CA ASN A 9 -30.12 -21.71 11.05
C ASN A 9 -28.89 -21.57 11.94
N LEU A 10 -27.96 -20.70 11.57
CA LEU A 10 -26.75 -20.44 12.37
C LEU A 10 -27.04 -19.31 13.36
N ASN A 11 -27.33 -19.67 14.60
CA ASN A 11 -27.40 -18.71 15.69
C ASN A 11 -26.00 -18.53 16.30
N TYR A 12 -25.45 -17.33 16.23
CA TYR A 12 -24.13 -17.00 16.77
C TYR A 12 -24.04 -17.17 18.30
N GLU A 13 -25.18 -17.15 19.00
CA GLU A 13 -25.27 -17.41 20.43
C GLU A 13 -25.43 -18.90 20.77
N ASP A 14 -25.65 -19.76 19.77
CA ASP A 14 -25.77 -21.20 19.97
C ASP A 14 -24.39 -21.78 20.33
N PRO A 15 -24.27 -22.50 21.46
CA PRO A 15 -23.03 -23.20 21.78
C PRO A 15 -22.50 -24.13 20.67
N ALA A 16 -23.41 -24.64 19.84
CA ALA A 16 -23.03 -25.45 18.68
C ALA A 16 -22.32 -24.65 17.58
N TYR A 17 -22.59 -23.35 17.45
CA TYR A 17 -21.82 -22.49 16.55
C TYR A 17 -20.42 -22.23 17.07
N ALA A 18 -20.28 -22.06 18.38
CA ALA A 18 -18.97 -21.84 19.02
C ALA A 18 -18.12 -23.13 19.04
N THR A 19 -18.75 -24.29 19.03
CA THR A 19 -18.08 -25.60 19.20
C THR A 19 -18.08 -26.48 17.95
N GLY A 20 -18.72 -26.08 16.86
CA GLY A 20 -18.73 -26.86 15.62
C GLY A 20 -19.65 -26.29 14.55
N VAL A 21 -19.53 -26.85 13.38
CA VAL A 21 -20.30 -26.49 12.19
C VAL A 21 -21.34 -27.58 11.95
N ARG A 22 -22.60 -27.16 11.68
CA ARG A 22 -23.65 -28.11 11.30
C ARG A 22 -23.51 -28.50 9.82
N VAL A 23 -23.45 -29.79 9.55
CA VAL A 23 -23.27 -30.31 8.21
C VAL A 23 -24.43 -31.30 7.92
N SER A 24 -25.10 -31.12 6.77
CA SER A 24 -26.05 -32.11 6.27
C SER A 24 -25.32 -33.18 5.48
N MET A 25 -25.57 -34.41 5.79
CA MET A 25 -25.06 -35.58 5.05
C MET A 25 -25.93 -35.84 3.83
N LEU A 26 -25.36 -36.43 2.79
CA LEU A 26 -26.08 -36.78 1.55
C LEU A 26 -27.22 -37.79 1.78
N ASP A 27 -27.19 -38.50 2.87
CA ASP A 27 -28.25 -39.45 3.30
C ASP A 27 -29.37 -38.78 4.11
N GLY A 28 -29.35 -37.45 4.26
CA GLY A 28 -30.32 -36.68 5.00
C GLY A 28 -30.08 -36.66 6.51
N GLN A 29 -28.97 -37.17 7.00
CA GLN A 29 -28.58 -37.07 8.40
C GLN A 29 -27.80 -35.80 8.68
N ASP A 30 -28.24 -35.04 9.68
CA ASP A 30 -27.47 -33.90 10.19
C ASP A 30 -26.37 -34.41 11.12
N SER A 31 -25.13 -34.02 10.84
CA SER A 31 -24.03 -34.24 11.75
C SER A 31 -23.43 -32.90 12.18
N ARG A 32 -22.99 -32.84 13.42
CA ARG A 32 -22.25 -31.70 13.97
C ARG A 32 -20.79 -32.09 14.07
N LEU A 33 -19.93 -31.29 13.44
CA LEU A 33 -18.51 -31.35 13.73
C LEU A 33 -18.27 -30.56 15.02
N THR A 34 -17.78 -31.22 16.03
CA THR A 34 -17.40 -30.54 17.29
C THR A 34 -16.13 -29.75 17.10
N SER A 35 -15.86 -28.79 17.97
CA SER A 35 -14.58 -28.09 17.98
C SER A 35 -13.39 -29.04 18.06
N LYS A 36 -13.56 -30.18 18.76
CA LYS A 36 -12.56 -31.23 18.85
C LYS A 36 -12.32 -31.89 17.50
N ASP A 37 -13.38 -32.25 16.78
CA ASP A 37 -13.25 -32.86 15.44
C ASP A 37 -12.62 -31.91 14.46
N VAL A 38 -12.97 -30.61 14.50
CA VAL A 38 -12.37 -29.56 13.67
C VAL A 38 -10.89 -29.40 14.03
N VAL A 39 -10.55 -29.38 15.30
CA VAL A 39 -9.15 -29.29 15.75
C VAL A 39 -8.36 -30.53 15.33
N GLU A 40 -8.91 -31.73 15.50
CA GLU A 40 -8.25 -32.97 15.07
C GLU A 40 -8.09 -33.04 13.53
N ALA A 41 -9.11 -32.56 12.78
CA ALA A 41 -9.02 -32.48 11.32
C ALA A 41 -8.02 -31.40 10.85
N ALA A 42 -7.93 -30.28 11.57
CA ALA A 42 -7.01 -29.18 11.28
C ALA A 42 -5.57 -29.48 11.73
N THR A 43 -5.39 -30.39 12.67
CA THR A 43 -4.07 -30.72 13.23
C THR A 43 -3.33 -31.85 12.50
N ASN A 44 -3.70 -32.16 11.25
CA ASN A 44 -2.83 -32.97 10.41
C ASN A 44 -1.55 -32.19 10.11
N THR A 45 -0.61 -32.27 11.03
CA THR A 45 0.68 -31.58 10.97
C THR A 45 1.71 -32.32 10.11
N GLY A 46 1.32 -33.36 9.39
CA GLY A 46 2.27 -34.20 8.63
C GLY A 46 3.01 -33.44 7.51
N MET A 47 2.52 -32.24 7.12
CA MET A 47 3.19 -31.36 6.17
C MET A 47 3.80 -30.10 6.81
N LEU A 48 3.68 -29.93 8.12
CA LEU A 48 4.29 -28.81 8.82
C LEU A 48 5.74 -29.13 9.15
N ILE A 49 6.62 -28.28 8.70
CA ILE A 49 8.03 -28.28 9.11
C ILE A 49 8.12 -27.43 10.38
N ALA A 50 8.44 -28.05 11.50
CA ALA A 50 8.62 -27.33 12.74
C ALA A 50 9.79 -26.32 12.62
N PRO A 51 9.69 -25.13 13.25
CA PRO A 51 10.82 -24.21 13.30
C PRO A 51 12.02 -24.89 14.00
N LEU A 52 13.21 -24.57 13.52
CA LEU A 52 14.44 -25.04 14.15
C LEU A 52 14.57 -24.49 15.58
N PRO A 53 15.25 -25.22 16.50
CA PRO A 53 15.66 -24.66 17.77
C PRO A 53 16.46 -23.37 17.57
N GLN A 54 16.34 -22.41 18.48
CA GLN A 54 16.93 -21.06 18.31
C GLN A 54 18.43 -21.09 17.98
N ASN A 55 19.20 -21.95 18.65
CA ASN A 55 20.64 -22.10 18.44
C ASN A 55 21.02 -22.63 17.05
N GLU A 56 20.10 -23.29 16.36
CA GLU A 56 20.25 -23.77 14.99
C GLU A 56 19.70 -22.74 13.99
N ALA A 57 18.57 -22.12 14.32
CA ALA A 57 17.96 -21.09 13.50
C ALA A 57 18.88 -19.88 13.26
N GLU A 58 19.65 -19.49 14.27
CA GLU A 58 20.62 -18.40 14.17
C GLU A 58 21.78 -18.69 13.21
N LYS A 59 22.04 -19.96 12.89
CA LYS A 59 23.10 -20.40 11.98
C LYS A 59 22.62 -20.57 10.53
N VAL A 60 21.32 -20.47 10.30
CA VAL A 60 20.75 -20.64 8.95
C VAL A 60 21.14 -19.49 8.07
N GLU A 61 21.87 -19.77 7.00
CA GLU A 61 22.18 -18.80 5.96
C GLU A 61 20.96 -18.56 5.07
N ILE A 62 20.62 -17.30 4.85
CA ILE A 62 19.54 -16.92 3.94
C ILE A 62 20.09 -16.91 2.52
N LEU A 63 19.77 -17.95 1.75
CA LEU A 63 20.14 -18.03 0.33
C LEU A 63 19.16 -17.23 -0.50
N ARG A 64 19.67 -16.19 -1.18
CA ARG A 64 18.88 -15.36 -2.11
C ARG A 64 19.30 -15.63 -3.54
N GLY A 65 18.32 -15.78 -4.43
CA GLY A 65 18.57 -15.82 -5.87
C GLY A 65 19.14 -14.48 -6.38
N PRO A 66 19.70 -14.44 -7.58
CA PRO A 66 20.40 -13.25 -8.11
C PRO A 66 19.51 -12.02 -8.26
N ASN A 67 18.20 -12.22 -8.47
CA ASN A 67 17.19 -11.16 -8.59
C ASN A 67 16.50 -10.79 -7.27
N ILE A 68 16.90 -11.40 -6.15
CA ILE A 68 16.31 -11.09 -4.84
C ILE A 68 17.23 -10.12 -4.13
N LYS A 69 16.74 -8.91 -3.87
CA LYS A 69 17.44 -7.88 -3.11
C LYS A 69 16.69 -7.59 -1.80
N PRO A 70 17.37 -7.13 -0.75
CA PRO A 70 16.67 -6.65 0.45
C PRO A 70 15.62 -5.61 0.07
N CYS A 71 14.46 -5.63 0.76
CA CYS A 71 13.46 -4.58 0.61
C CYS A 71 14.06 -3.26 1.09
N PRO A 72 13.93 -2.16 0.34
CA PRO A 72 14.39 -0.87 0.81
C PRO A 72 13.55 -0.42 2.01
N SER A 73 14.17 0.26 2.95
CA SER A 73 13.48 0.86 4.08
C SER A 73 12.57 2.01 3.63
N CYS A 74 11.48 2.20 4.33
CA CYS A 74 10.64 3.38 4.16
C CYS A 74 11.42 4.66 4.51
N PRO A 75 11.05 5.82 3.94
CA PRO A 75 11.70 7.08 4.22
C PRO A 75 11.43 7.50 5.67
N GLU A 76 12.40 8.19 6.25
CA GLU A 76 12.17 8.85 7.53
C GLU A 76 11.07 9.92 7.43
N TYR A 77 10.23 9.98 8.45
CA TYR A 77 9.21 10.98 8.59
C TYR A 77 9.79 12.40 8.63
N GLN A 78 9.16 13.33 7.93
CA GLN A 78 9.53 14.74 7.93
C GLN A 78 8.32 15.61 8.31
N PRO A 79 8.46 16.55 9.28
CA PRO A 79 7.36 17.39 9.75
C PRO A 79 6.92 18.46 8.72
N SER A 80 7.76 18.72 7.75
CA SER A 80 7.50 19.62 6.60
C SER A 80 8.25 19.12 5.38
N LEU A 81 7.74 19.43 4.20
CA LEU A 81 8.34 19.04 2.91
C LEU A 81 8.37 20.28 1.98
N LYS A 82 9.50 20.48 1.32
CA LYS A 82 9.64 21.46 0.24
C LYS A 82 10.35 20.80 -0.93
N LEU A 83 9.58 20.37 -1.92
CA LEU A 83 10.05 19.46 -2.97
C LEU A 83 9.43 19.83 -4.32
N PRO A 84 10.09 19.44 -5.44
CA PRO A 84 9.53 19.64 -6.78
C PRO A 84 8.40 18.66 -7.08
N VAL A 85 7.47 19.10 -7.94
CA VAL A 85 6.51 18.23 -8.62
C VAL A 85 7.22 17.53 -9.77
N MET A 86 7.60 16.28 -9.55
CA MET A 86 8.34 15.54 -10.58
C MET A 86 7.43 15.11 -11.74
N LEU A 87 6.15 14.91 -11.50
CA LEU A 87 5.19 14.55 -12.54
C LEU A 87 3.79 15.06 -12.19
N LYS A 88 3.12 15.67 -13.18
CA LYS A 88 1.69 15.95 -13.13
C LYS A 88 0.97 15.07 -14.15
N THR A 89 0.03 14.27 -13.67
CA THR A 89 -0.74 13.29 -14.49
C THR A 89 -2.21 13.70 -14.57
N GLY A 90 -2.91 13.21 -15.57
CA GLY A 90 -4.37 13.37 -15.71
C GLY A 90 -5.18 12.45 -14.78
N ASP A 91 -6.46 12.29 -15.15
CA ASP A 91 -7.40 11.42 -14.45
C ASP A 91 -7.21 9.94 -14.79
N ASN A 92 -7.74 9.06 -13.93
CA ASN A 92 -7.80 7.60 -14.13
C ASN A 92 -6.45 6.91 -14.31
N VAL A 93 -5.40 7.43 -13.69
CA VAL A 93 -4.10 6.75 -13.67
C VAL A 93 -4.24 5.39 -12.99
N SER A 94 -3.98 4.34 -13.74
CA SER A 94 -4.07 2.97 -13.23
C SER A 94 -2.81 2.52 -12.51
N THR A 95 -2.92 1.47 -11.69
CA THR A 95 -1.73 0.82 -11.12
C THR A 95 -0.81 0.21 -12.18
N ASP A 96 -1.34 -0.09 -13.39
CA ASP A 96 -0.55 -0.50 -14.54
C ASP A 96 0.24 0.64 -15.18
N ASP A 97 -0.27 1.87 -15.11
CA ASP A 97 0.46 3.06 -15.58
C ASP A 97 1.56 3.43 -14.60
N ILE A 98 1.31 3.22 -13.29
CA ILE A 98 2.32 3.48 -12.25
C ILE A 98 3.41 2.40 -12.27
N MET A 99 3.02 1.13 -12.30
CA MET A 99 3.95 0.00 -12.31
C MET A 99 3.45 -1.08 -13.29
N PRO A 100 4.00 -1.15 -14.50
CA PRO A 100 3.59 -2.15 -15.48
C PRO A 100 3.83 -3.58 -15.01
N ALA A 101 2.95 -4.53 -15.43
CA ALA A 101 3.05 -5.94 -15.07
C ALA A 101 3.35 -6.83 -16.29
N GLY A 102 4.21 -6.37 -17.17
CA GLY A 102 4.63 -7.14 -18.35
C GLY A 102 5.69 -8.22 -18.03
N ALA A 103 5.92 -9.13 -18.99
CA ALA A 103 6.89 -10.22 -18.86
C ALA A 103 8.33 -9.75 -18.54
N LYS A 104 8.70 -8.53 -18.91
CA LYS A 104 10.00 -7.93 -18.58
C LYS A 104 10.09 -7.43 -17.14
N VAL A 105 8.96 -7.05 -16.54
CA VAL A 105 8.90 -6.40 -15.22
C VAL A 105 8.66 -7.40 -14.11
N LEU A 106 7.76 -8.37 -14.32
CA LEU A 106 7.39 -9.36 -13.31
C LEU A 106 8.56 -10.16 -12.70
N PRO A 107 9.60 -10.56 -13.45
CA PRO A 107 10.76 -11.25 -12.88
C PRO A 107 11.55 -10.38 -11.87
N LEU A 108 11.40 -9.06 -11.92
CA LEU A 108 12.12 -8.11 -11.08
C LEU A 108 11.40 -7.76 -9.78
N ARG A 109 10.23 -8.34 -9.51
CA ARG A 109 9.38 -7.96 -8.36
C ARG A 109 10.06 -8.06 -6.99
N SER A 110 11.09 -8.88 -6.84
CA SER A 110 11.89 -8.99 -5.62
C SER A 110 13.22 -8.21 -5.70
N ASN A 111 13.35 -7.33 -6.71
CA ASN A 111 14.49 -6.44 -6.90
C ASN A 111 13.98 -5.01 -7.12
N ILE A 112 13.69 -4.33 -6.01
CA ILE A 112 13.05 -3.02 -6.05
C ILE A 112 13.88 -1.98 -6.81
N PRO A 113 15.22 -1.89 -6.65
CA PRO A 113 16.03 -0.99 -7.46
C PRO A 113 15.82 -1.16 -8.97
N GLU A 114 15.76 -2.41 -9.45
CA GLU A 114 15.61 -2.67 -10.89
C GLU A 114 14.16 -2.47 -11.36
N ILE A 115 13.15 -2.93 -10.60
CA ILE A 115 11.76 -2.76 -11.00
C ILE A 115 11.34 -1.29 -10.99
N SER A 116 11.93 -0.46 -10.10
CA SER A 116 11.60 0.96 -9.99
C SER A 116 11.98 1.76 -11.24
N LYS A 117 12.87 1.24 -12.09
CA LYS A 117 13.18 1.84 -13.40
C LYS A 117 11.96 1.88 -14.33
N PHE A 118 10.93 1.08 -14.06
CA PHE A 118 9.69 1.03 -14.83
C PHE A 118 8.56 1.87 -14.23
N THR A 119 8.82 2.53 -13.08
CA THR A 119 7.81 3.35 -12.41
C THR A 119 7.40 4.52 -13.29
N LEU A 120 6.08 4.65 -13.53
CA LEU A 120 5.44 5.73 -14.31
C LEU A 120 5.92 5.86 -15.77
N THR A 121 6.69 4.92 -16.29
CA THR A 121 7.26 4.96 -17.65
C THR A 121 6.20 4.98 -18.76
N ARG A 122 4.96 4.55 -18.49
CA ARG A 122 3.84 4.67 -19.44
C ARG A 122 3.33 6.11 -19.58
N LEU A 123 3.56 6.93 -18.57
CA LEU A 123 3.15 8.33 -18.54
C LEU A 123 4.31 9.28 -18.86
N ASP A 124 5.50 8.92 -18.41
CA ASP A 124 6.74 9.68 -18.63
C ASP A 124 7.94 8.74 -18.59
N GLU A 125 8.52 8.44 -19.74
CA GLU A 125 9.68 7.57 -19.87
C GLU A 125 10.94 8.12 -19.17
N THR A 126 10.99 9.43 -18.90
CA THR A 126 12.10 10.12 -18.25
C THR A 126 11.98 10.20 -16.73
N PHE A 127 10.87 9.75 -16.14
CA PHE A 127 10.59 9.92 -14.71
C PHE A 127 11.70 9.35 -13.82
N TYR A 128 12.15 8.11 -14.11
CA TYR A 128 13.25 7.49 -13.37
C TYR A 128 14.52 8.32 -13.44
N ASP A 129 14.94 8.75 -14.64
CA ASP A 129 16.19 9.49 -14.85
C ASP A 129 16.16 10.86 -14.14
N ARG A 130 14.99 11.51 -14.14
CA ARG A 130 14.82 12.78 -13.42
C ARG A 130 14.89 12.60 -11.90
N CYS A 131 14.30 11.54 -11.35
CA CYS A 131 14.46 11.19 -9.95
C CYS A 131 15.91 10.84 -9.60
N ALA A 132 16.58 10.07 -10.47
CA ALA A 132 17.98 9.68 -10.29
C ALA A 132 18.93 10.90 -10.34
N ALA A 133 18.67 11.88 -11.21
CA ALA A 133 19.45 13.11 -11.31
C ALA A 133 19.45 13.92 -9.99
N THR A 134 18.40 13.77 -9.16
CA THR A 134 18.34 14.37 -7.81
C THR A 134 18.82 13.43 -6.71
N ASN A 135 19.41 12.29 -7.07
CA ASN A 135 19.79 11.23 -6.13
C ASN A 135 18.62 10.78 -5.24
N PHE A 136 17.40 10.73 -5.80
CA PHE A 136 16.16 10.33 -5.11
C PHE A 136 15.88 11.15 -3.85
N SER A 137 16.31 12.41 -3.80
CA SER A 137 16.26 13.28 -2.61
C SER A 137 14.86 13.61 -2.14
N GLY A 138 13.87 13.48 -3.02
CA GLY A 138 12.46 13.67 -2.71
C GLY A 138 11.71 14.42 -3.82
N CYS A 139 10.44 14.07 -4.01
CA CYS A 139 9.56 14.75 -4.96
C CYS A 139 8.08 14.52 -4.62
N PHE A 140 7.23 15.30 -5.29
CA PHE A 140 5.79 15.11 -5.32
C PHE A 140 5.35 14.58 -6.69
N VAL A 141 4.23 13.84 -6.68
CA VAL A 141 3.44 13.53 -7.87
C VAL A 141 2.07 14.16 -7.71
N VAL A 142 1.55 14.77 -8.76
CA VAL A 142 0.22 15.36 -8.77
C VAL A 142 -0.64 14.59 -9.76
N GLY A 143 -1.82 14.15 -9.34
CA GLY A 143 -2.75 13.37 -10.16
C GLY A 143 -4.14 13.99 -10.22
N GLY A 144 -4.91 13.54 -11.19
CA GLY A 144 -6.33 13.89 -11.33
C GLY A 144 -7.25 13.00 -10.50
N ASP A 145 -8.43 12.71 -11.04
CA ASP A 145 -9.41 11.83 -10.41
C ASP A 145 -9.04 10.35 -10.49
N ASN A 146 -9.47 9.57 -9.47
CA ASN A 146 -9.38 8.13 -9.42
C ASN A 146 -7.95 7.57 -9.63
N TYR A 147 -6.97 8.23 -8.98
CA TYR A 147 -5.56 7.85 -9.07
C TYR A 147 -5.29 6.49 -8.41
N GLY A 148 -4.57 5.62 -9.11
CA GLY A 148 -4.21 4.29 -8.63
C GLY A 148 -5.31 3.24 -8.78
N GLN A 149 -6.24 3.44 -9.73
CA GLN A 149 -7.28 2.45 -10.02
C GLN A 149 -6.71 1.11 -10.52
N GLY A 150 -7.52 0.06 -10.46
CA GLY A 150 -7.19 -1.25 -11.02
C GLY A 150 -6.72 -2.25 -9.98
N SER A 151 -5.75 -3.07 -10.33
CA SER A 151 -5.29 -4.17 -9.49
C SER A 151 -4.60 -3.69 -8.20
N SER A 152 -4.74 -4.46 -7.13
CA SER A 152 -4.00 -4.24 -5.89
C SER A 152 -2.52 -4.58 -6.10
N ARG A 153 -1.70 -3.56 -6.30
CA ARG A 153 -0.24 -3.69 -6.53
C ARG A 153 0.54 -2.85 -5.56
N GLU A 154 1.23 -3.51 -4.66
CA GLU A 154 2.13 -2.87 -3.70
C GLU A 154 3.29 -2.16 -4.41
N HIS A 155 3.80 -2.73 -5.50
CA HIS A 155 4.87 -2.13 -6.30
C HIS A 155 4.50 -0.76 -6.89
N ALA A 156 3.20 -0.49 -7.09
CA ALA A 156 2.73 0.84 -7.49
C ALA A 156 2.87 1.91 -6.38
N ALA A 157 3.17 1.51 -5.15
CA ALA A 157 3.56 2.40 -4.06
C ALA A 157 5.06 2.26 -3.72
N LEU A 158 5.57 1.04 -3.72
CA LEU A 158 6.95 0.72 -3.38
C LEU A 158 7.95 1.32 -4.39
N GLY A 159 7.65 1.26 -5.70
CA GLY A 159 8.48 1.88 -6.74
C GLY A 159 8.58 3.41 -6.59
N PRO A 160 7.47 4.15 -6.53
CA PRO A 160 7.48 5.58 -6.24
C PRO A 160 8.21 5.92 -4.93
N MET A 161 7.99 5.17 -3.85
CA MET A 161 8.70 5.36 -2.57
C MET A 161 10.21 5.29 -2.76
N TYR A 162 10.69 4.24 -3.43
CA TYR A 162 12.11 4.04 -3.71
C TYR A 162 12.70 5.19 -4.54
N LEU A 163 11.94 5.74 -5.49
CA LEU A 163 12.35 6.89 -6.31
C LEU A 163 12.25 8.25 -5.60
N GLY A 164 11.88 8.26 -4.34
CA GLY A 164 11.84 9.48 -3.54
C GLY A 164 10.49 10.21 -3.53
N VAL A 165 9.41 9.62 -4.03
CA VAL A 165 8.07 10.23 -3.90
C VAL A 165 7.69 10.26 -2.41
N ARG A 166 7.42 11.46 -1.87
CA ARG A 166 7.08 11.69 -0.45
C ARG A 166 5.60 11.92 -0.21
N ALA A 167 4.93 12.55 -1.16
CA ALA A 167 3.48 12.67 -1.14
C ALA A 167 2.94 12.64 -2.57
N ILE A 168 1.69 12.21 -2.68
CA ILE A 168 0.92 12.26 -3.92
C ILE A 168 -0.32 13.10 -3.64
N ILE A 169 -0.56 14.13 -4.48
CA ILE A 169 -1.66 15.09 -4.32
C ILE A 169 -2.60 14.90 -5.48
N THR A 170 -3.86 14.58 -5.22
CA THR A 170 -4.83 14.22 -6.28
C THR A 170 -6.21 14.83 -6.04
N LYS A 171 -7.07 14.77 -7.06
CA LYS A 171 -8.50 15.08 -6.88
C LYS A 171 -9.20 13.94 -6.11
N SER A 172 -8.85 12.67 -6.41
CA SER A 172 -9.33 11.51 -5.67
C SER A 172 -8.43 10.30 -5.85
N PHE A 173 -8.48 9.35 -4.91
CA PHE A 173 -7.71 8.09 -4.93
C PHE A 173 -8.60 6.87 -5.04
N ALA A 174 -8.11 5.84 -5.74
CA ALA A 174 -8.60 4.48 -5.55
C ALA A 174 -8.23 3.97 -4.15
N ARG A 175 -9.22 3.42 -3.44
CA ARG A 175 -9.12 3.08 -1.99
C ARG A 175 -7.93 2.19 -1.65
N ILE A 176 -7.69 1.13 -2.42
CA ILE A 176 -6.62 0.17 -2.13
C ILE A 176 -5.25 0.82 -2.34
N HIS A 177 -5.10 1.59 -3.41
CA HIS A 177 -3.85 2.28 -3.69
C HIS A 177 -3.51 3.31 -2.60
N LYS A 178 -4.49 4.08 -2.13
CA LYS A 178 -4.35 5.00 -1.00
C LYS A 178 -3.80 4.30 0.25
N ALA A 179 -4.32 3.11 0.57
CA ALA A 179 -3.83 2.31 1.68
C ALA A 179 -2.38 1.83 1.48
N ASN A 180 -2.03 1.42 0.25
CA ASN A 180 -0.66 1.02 -0.06
C ASN A 180 0.32 2.18 0.05
N LEU A 181 -0.03 3.40 -0.39
CA LEU A 181 0.81 4.58 -0.22
C LEU A 181 1.15 4.82 1.25
N ILE A 182 0.16 4.75 2.14
CA ILE A 182 0.32 4.91 3.58
C ILE A 182 1.30 3.87 4.14
N ASN A 183 1.17 2.60 3.72
CA ASN A 183 2.03 1.53 4.21
C ASN A 183 3.51 1.74 3.85
N TYR A 184 3.78 2.46 2.76
CA TYR A 184 5.14 2.79 2.32
C TYR A 184 5.55 4.24 2.63
N GLY A 185 4.86 4.90 3.55
CA GLY A 185 5.25 6.23 4.04
C GLY A 185 5.04 7.37 3.05
N ILE A 186 4.27 7.15 1.96
CA ILE A 186 3.87 8.19 1.02
C ILE A 186 2.57 8.82 1.51
N ILE A 187 2.55 10.13 1.70
CA ILE A 187 1.38 10.86 2.20
C ILE A 187 0.37 11.05 1.04
N PRO A 188 -0.83 10.43 1.10
CA PRO A 188 -1.88 10.66 0.11
C PRO A 188 -2.70 11.89 0.52
N ILE A 189 -2.66 12.93 -0.29
CA ILE A 189 -3.37 14.19 -0.07
C ILE A 189 -4.42 14.38 -1.16
N THR A 190 -5.65 14.71 -0.77
CA THR A 190 -6.72 15.03 -1.72
C THR A 190 -6.99 16.54 -1.68
N PHE A 191 -7.11 17.19 -2.84
CA PHE A 191 -7.47 18.61 -2.88
C PHE A 191 -8.82 18.87 -2.19
N VAL A 192 -8.88 19.90 -1.34
CA VAL A 192 -10.17 20.37 -0.79
C VAL A 192 -11.01 20.98 -1.90
N ASN A 193 -10.39 21.79 -2.75
CA ASN A 193 -11.00 22.31 -3.97
C ASN A 193 -10.35 21.63 -5.19
N PRO A 194 -11.08 20.80 -5.95
CA PRO A 194 -10.52 20.10 -7.11
C PRO A 194 -9.95 21.05 -8.19
N ALA A 195 -10.40 22.30 -8.26
CA ALA A 195 -9.88 23.30 -9.20
C ALA A 195 -8.44 23.73 -8.87
N ASP A 196 -7.98 23.51 -7.65
CA ASP A 196 -6.59 23.82 -7.26
C ASP A 196 -5.56 22.92 -7.98
N TYR A 197 -6.01 21.80 -8.53
CA TYR A 197 -5.18 20.97 -9.42
C TYR A 197 -4.62 21.78 -10.60
N ASP A 198 -5.38 22.71 -11.15
CA ASP A 198 -4.97 23.50 -12.33
C ASP A 198 -3.91 24.56 -11.98
N ILE A 199 -3.77 24.90 -10.69
CA ILE A 199 -2.76 25.87 -10.21
C ILE A 199 -1.35 25.27 -10.24
N ILE A 200 -1.23 23.96 -10.03
CA ILE A 200 0.06 23.28 -9.93
C ILE A 200 0.52 22.83 -11.31
N ASN A 201 1.77 23.10 -11.66
CA ASN A 201 2.41 22.59 -12.86
C ASN A 201 3.52 21.60 -12.51
N GLN A 202 3.93 20.78 -13.48
CA GLN A 202 5.14 20.00 -13.37
C GLN A 202 6.33 20.93 -13.17
N ASP A 203 7.30 20.53 -12.40
CA ASP A 203 8.50 21.26 -11.98
C ASP A 203 8.25 22.42 -11.00
N ASP A 204 6.98 22.76 -10.66
CA ASP A 204 6.71 23.67 -9.54
C ASP A 204 7.27 23.10 -8.23
N VAL A 205 7.75 23.99 -7.37
CA VAL A 205 8.16 23.61 -6.00
C VAL A 205 7.00 23.82 -5.06
N LEU A 206 6.54 22.74 -4.44
CA LEU A 206 5.51 22.80 -3.40
C LEU A 206 6.15 22.75 -2.02
N GLU A 207 5.56 23.50 -1.09
CA GLU A 207 5.94 23.49 0.32
C GLU A 207 4.72 23.12 1.19
N ILE A 208 4.86 22.05 1.99
CA ILE A 208 3.85 21.62 2.98
C ILE A 208 4.47 21.80 4.36
N THR A 209 4.01 22.81 5.11
CA THR A 209 4.66 23.25 6.35
C THR A 209 4.08 22.64 7.62
N ASN A 210 2.87 22.08 7.56
CA ASN A 210 2.12 21.65 8.73
C ASN A 210 1.82 20.14 8.73
N ILE A 211 2.74 19.31 8.22
CA ILE A 211 2.52 17.85 8.13
C ILE A 211 2.35 17.25 9.53
N GLU A 212 3.19 17.66 10.48
CA GLU A 212 3.11 17.14 11.84
C GLU A 212 1.77 17.47 12.50
N GLU A 213 1.36 18.74 12.47
CA GLU A 213 0.07 19.18 13.00
C GLU A 213 -1.09 18.44 12.32
N ALA A 214 -1.06 18.33 10.99
CA ALA A 214 -2.10 17.66 10.24
C ALA A 214 -2.21 16.17 10.59
N LEU A 215 -1.08 15.46 10.77
CA LEU A 215 -1.10 14.06 11.17
C LEU A 215 -1.49 13.86 12.64
N ASP A 216 -1.23 14.82 13.52
CA ASP A 216 -1.62 14.74 14.93
C ASP A 216 -3.11 15.03 15.13
N THR A 217 -3.58 16.12 14.57
CA THR A 217 -4.95 16.62 14.83
C THR A 217 -5.97 16.19 13.77
N GLY A 218 -5.52 15.80 12.57
CA GLY A 218 -6.39 15.54 11.42
C GLY A 218 -6.84 16.81 10.71
N CYS A 219 -6.18 17.96 10.95
CA CYS A 219 -6.46 19.18 10.20
C CYS A 219 -5.99 19.09 8.74
N GLU A 220 -6.41 20.06 7.93
CA GLU A 220 -6.02 20.14 6.52
C GLU A 220 -4.52 20.44 6.37
N PHE A 221 -3.94 19.91 5.28
CA PHE A 221 -2.58 20.27 4.86
C PHE A 221 -2.59 21.65 4.20
N ASN A 222 -1.60 22.49 4.55
CA ASN A 222 -1.33 23.74 3.88
C ASN A 222 -0.25 23.52 2.82
N ILE A 223 -0.61 23.68 1.56
CA ILE A 223 0.28 23.48 0.41
C ILE A 223 0.53 24.84 -0.22
N VAL A 224 1.77 25.29 -0.19
CA VAL A 224 2.18 26.56 -0.81
C VAL A 224 2.79 26.27 -2.17
N VAL A 225 2.29 26.93 -3.20
CA VAL A 225 2.78 26.87 -4.57
C VAL A 225 2.75 28.27 -5.19
N ASN A 226 3.85 28.74 -5.76
CA ASN A 226 3.96 30.04 -6.44
C ASN A 226 3.39 31.22 -5.61
N GLY A 227 3.60 31.19 -4.30
CA GLY A 227 3.11 32.22 -3.35
C GLY A 227 1.62 32.12 -3.01
N LYS A 228 0.90 31.13 -3.50
CA LYS A 228 -0.50 30.83 -3.13
C LYS A 228 -0.54 29.66 -2.17
N THR A 229 -1.46 29.70 -1.22
CA THR A 229 -1.75 28.56 -0.33
C THR A 229 -3.03 27.89 -0.77
N ILE A 230 -2.94 26.61 -1.08
CA ILE A 230 -4.07 25.72 -1.36
C ILE A 230 -4.21 24.69 -0.23
N LYS A 231 -5.36 24.03 -0.14
CA LYS A 231 -5.67 23.12 0.94
C LYS A 231 -5.79 21.68 0.45
N GLY A 232 -5.16 20.75 1.20
CA GLY A 232 -5.35 19.32 1.05
C GLY A 232 -6.10 18.73 2.23
N THR A 233 -7.02 17.77 1.98
CA THR A 233 -7.72 17.09 3.05
C THR A 233 -6.82 16.07 3.74
N ASN A 234 -7.04 15.89 5.05
CA ASN A 234 -6.48 14.82 5.84
C ASN A 234 -7.64 13.95 6.37
N ASP A 235 -8.29 13.21 5.49
CA ASP A 235 -9.36 12.26 5.79
C ASP A 235 -8.84 10.89 6.27
N LEU A 236 -7.63 10.87 6.82
CA LEU A 236 -6.96 9.66 7.30
C LEU A 236 -7.41 9.28 8.71
N ALA A 237 -7.73 8.01 8.91
CA ALA A 237 -7.96 7.46 10.24
C ALA A 237 -6.71 7.60 11.12
N GLN A 238 -6.88 7.71 12.44
CA GLN A 238 -5.76 7.86 13.41
C GLN A 238 -4.66 6.81 13.22
N ARG A 239 -5.04 5.54 12.98
CA ARG A 239 -4.08 4.47 12.70
C ARG A 239 -3.20 4.78 11.49
N SER A 240 -3.80 5.26 10.40
CA SER A 240 -3.07 5.60 9.17
C SER A 240 -2.11 6.77 9.38
N ARG A 241 -2.53 7.78 10.14
CA ARG A 241 -1.67 8.92 10.52
C ARG A 241 -0.48 8.46 11.36
N ASN A 242 -0.70 7.55 12.31
CA ASN A 242 0.38 6.99 13.12
C ASN A 242 1.39 6.19 12.28
N ILE A 243 0.92 5.43 11.27
CA ILE A 243 1.79 4.71 10.34
C ILE A 243 2.67 5.70 9.55
N LEU A 244 2.09 6.77 9.02
CA LEU A 244 2.84 7.80 8.29
C LEU A 244 3.89 8.49 9.18
N LYS A 245 3.59 8.75 10.45
CA LYS A 245 4.55 9.31 11.43
C LYS A 245 5.72 8.38 11.74
N GLN A 246 5.54 7.08 11.56
CA GLN A 246 6.60 6.08 11.69
C GLN A 246 7.42 5.90 10.39
N GLY A 247 7.05 6.60 9.32
CA GLY A 247 7.66 6.47 8.00
C GLY A 247 7.06 5.35 7.15
N GLY A 248 6.05 4.62 7.64
CA GLY A 248 5.42 3.49 6.97
C GLY A 248 5.38 2.24 7.84
N LEU A 249 5.07 1.09 7.24
CA LEU A 249 5.05 -0.24 7.90
C LEU A 249 6.19 -1.15 7.43
N ALA A 250 6.89 -0.81 6.34
CA ALA A 250 7.92 -1.64 5.72
C ALA A 250 9.31 -1.32 6.24
#